data_f76fa076ecfd5a67a88af542e89d00e2
#
_entry.id   f76fa076ecfd5a67a88af542e89d00e2
#
_cell.length_a   1.000
_cell.length_b   1.000
_cell.length_c   1.000
_cell.angle_alpha   90.00
_cell.angle_beta   90.00
_cell.angle_gamma   90.00
#
_symmetry.space_group_name_H-M   'P 1'
#
loop_
_entity.id
_entity.type
_entity.pdbx_description
1 polymer ?
#
loop_
_entity_poly.entity_id
_entity_poly.type
_entity_poly.pdbx_seq_one_letter_code
_entity_poly.pdbx_strand_id
1 'polypeptide(L)'
;MVKIAIAGAPLTGKSPLAAALGQALQASGSQAVVTVATPPFATDLAGHDLVLLTGLEPASQAHNAAASVAAAAQEAADHAIRTALASAGISYRVMYGTADQRLAQALEAVNPPAPQGAAAARNGRKSAWTWVCDKCSDPSCEHRLLSDLLAQRANSTPT
;
A
#
# COMPACT_ATOMS: atom_id res chain seq x y z
N MET A 1 -18.42 -10.90 -9.86
CA MET A 1 -17.39 -10.47 -10.83
C MET A 1 -16.68 -9.29 -10.22
N VAL A 2 -15.42 -9.43 -9.85
CA VAL A 2 -14.62 -8.40 -9.18
C VAL A 2 -14.03 -7.45 -10.22
N LYS A 3 -14.20 -6.15 -10.04
CA LYS A 3 -13.65 -5.11 -10.91
C LYS A 3 -12.41 -4.51 -10.28
N ILE A 4 -11.28 -4.65 -10.94
CA ILE A 4 -9.98 -4.19 -10.45
C ILE A 4 -9.46 -3.10 -11.37
N ALA A 5 -9.12 -1.94 -10.82
CA ALA A 5 -8.46 -0.89 -11.57
C ALA A 5 -6.98 -0.79 -11.18
N ILE A 6 -6.12 -0.60 -12.16
CA ILE A 6 -4.69 -0.34 -11.93
C ILE A 6 -4.40 1.08 -12.40
N ALA A 7 -4.01 1.93 -11.45
CA ALA A 7 -3.56 3.30 -11.68
C ALA A 7 -2.05 3.41 -11.49
N GLY A 8 -1.46 4.49 -11.94
CA GLY A 8 -0.05 4.80 -11.73
C GLY A 8 0.49 5.85 -12.68
N ALA A 9 1.63 6.42 -12.36
CA ALA A 9 2.34 7.37 -13.20
C ALA A 9 2.76 6.72 -14.54
N PRO A 10 3.09 7.50 -15.57
CA PRO A 10 3.66 6.98 -16.81
C PRO A 10 4.91 6.15 -16.52
N LEU A 11 5.11 5.09 -17.30
CA LEU A 11 6.29 4.21 -17.23
C LEU A 11 6.45 3.40 -15.93
N THR A 12 5.45 3.34 -15.07
CA THR A 12 5.49 2.52 -13.83
C THR A 12 5.09 1.06 -14.03
N GLY A 13 4.92 0.61 -15.27
CA GLY A 13 4.63 -0.80 -15.56
C GLY A 13 3.18 -1.23 -15.29
N LYS A 14 2.23 -0.30 -15.25
CA LYS A 14 0.81 -0.62 -15.01
C LYS A 14 0.18 -1.53 -16.05
N SER A 15 0.47 -1.31 -17.34
CA SER A 15 -0.11 -2.13 -18.42
C SER A 15 0.38 -3.58 -18.43
N PRO A 16 1.69 -3.87 -18.34
CA PRO A 16 2.17 -5.26 -18.20
C PRO A 16 1.66 -5.91 -16.90
N LEU A 17 1.55 -5.16 -15.81
CA LEU A 17 0.97 -5.69 -14.57
C LEU A 17 -0.52 -6.05 -14.75
N ALA A 18 -1.30 -5.21 -15.43
CA ALA A 18 -2.70 -5.50 -15.71
C ALA A 18 -2.88 -6.77 -16.54
N ALA A 19 -2.04 -6.95 -17.56
CA ALA A 19 -2.05 -8.13 -18.40
C ALA A 19 -1.68 -9.40 -17.60
N ALA A 20 -0.60 -9.34 -16.82
CA ALA A 20 -0.14 -10.45 -15.98
C ALA A 20 -1.18 -10.84 -14.91
N LEU A 21 -1.76 -9.85 -14.24
CA LEU A 21 -2.80 -10.08 -13.24
C LEU A 21 -4.05 -10.69 -13.88
N GLY A 22 -4.49 -10.18 -15.03
CA GLY A 22 -5.63 -10.73 -15.75
C GLY A 22 -5.42 -12.20 -16.14
N GLN A 23 -4.24 -12.55 -16.66
CA GLN A 23 -3.88 -13.93 -17.00
C GLN A 23 -3.86 -14.84 -15.76
N ALA A 24 -3.26 -14.39 -14.66
CA ALA A 24 -3.19 -15.17 -13.43
C ALA A 24 -4.59 -15.43 -12.83
N LEU A 25 -5.47 -14.42 -12.84
CA LEU A 25 -6.84 -14.56 -12.36
C LEU A 25 -7.68 -15.49 -13.24
N GLN A 26 -7.52 -15.42 -14.57
CA GLN A 26 -8.16 -16.37 -15.50
C GLN A 26 -7.68 -17.79 -15.26
N ALA A 27 -6.39 -18.00 -15.10
CA ALA A 27 -5.80 -19.32 -14.82
C ALA A 27 -6.30 -19.91 -13.50
N SER A 28 -6.62 -19.07 -12.51
CA SER A 28 -7.21 -19.50 -11.22
C SER A 28 -8.74 -19.69 -11.25
N GLY A 29 -9.37 -19.48 -12.41
CA GLY A 29 -10.82 -19.55 -12.55
C GLY A 29 -11.60 -18.40 -11.91
N SER A 30 -10.90 -17.35 -11.50
CA SER A 30 -11.51 -16.18 -10.88
C SER A 30 -12.19 -15.28 -11.91
N GLN A 31 -13.45 -14.93 -11.69
CA GLN A 31 -14.16 -13.98 -12.53
C GLN A 31 -13.82 -12.55 -12.10
N ALA A 32 -12.75 -12.00 -12.65
CA ALA A 32 -12.33 -10.63 -12.41
C ALA A 32 -12.07 -9.89 -13.72
N VAL A 33 -12.37 -8.60 -13.75
CA VAL A 33 -12.02 -7.68 -14.84
C VAL A 33 -10.96 -6.73 -14.34
N VAL A 34 -9.83 -6.72 -15.05
CA VAL A 34 -8.70 -5.83 -14.75
C VAL A 34 -8.66 -4.74 -15.80
N THR A 35 -8.71 -3.49 -15.39
CA THR A 35 -8.64 -2.31 -16.25
C THR A 35 -7.48 -1.42 -15.86
N VAL A 36 -6.89 -0.72 -16.84
CA VAL A 36 -5.89 0.31 -16.57
C VAL A 36 -6.61 1.64 -16.52
N ALA A 37 -6.55 2.30 -15.37
CA ALA A 37 -7.18 3.59 -15.18
C ALA A 37 -6.40 4.70 -15.90
N THR A 38 -7.13 5.58 -16.57
CA THR A 38 -6.62 6.78 -17.23
C THR A 38 -7.31 8.03 -16.66
N PRO A 39 -6.66 9.20 -16.70
CA PRO A 39 -7.33 10.45 -16.31
C PRO A 39 -8.58 10.74 -17.17
N PRO A 40 -9.67 11.28 -16.63
CA PRO A 40 -9.86 11.70 -15.23
C PRO A 40 -10.25 10.54 -14.30
N PHE A 41 -9.40 10.27 -13.30
CA PHE A 41 -9.52 9.09 -12.43
C PHE A 41 -10.82 9.00 -11.62
N ALA A 42 -11.41 10.15 -11.27
CA ALA A 42 -12.60 10.20 -10.41
C ALA A 42 -13.83 9.50 -11.04
N THR A 43 -13.98 9.57 -12.35
CA THR A 43 -15.13 9.00 -13.07
C THR A 43 -14.88 7.54 -13.43
N ASP A 44 -13.66 7.22 -13.80
CA ASP A 44 -13.28 5.87 -14.29
C ASP A 44 -13.17 4.85 -13.16
N LEU A 45 -12.89 5.31 -11.94
CA LEU A 45 -12.66 4.43 -10.79
C LEU A 45 -13.91 4.23 -9.92
N ALA A 46 -14.94 5.03 -10.11
CA ALA A 46 -16.22 4.86 -9.45
C ALA A 46 -16.86 3.52 -9.90
N GLY A 47 -16.99 2.59 -8.97
CA GLY A 47 -17.57 1.26 -9.24
C GLY A 47 -16.56 0.15 -9.46
N HIS A 48 -15.28 0.38 -9.17
CA HIS A 48 -14.30 -0.68 -9.00
C HIS A 48 -14.25 -1.16 -7.53
N ASP A 49 -14.15 -2.46 -7.36
CA ASP A 49 -14.09 -3.09 -6.03
C ASP A 49 -12.70 -2.96 -5.39
N LEU A 50 -11.67 -2.87 -6.24
CA LEU A 50 -10.28 -2.76 -5.81
C LEU A 50 -9.50 -1.80 -6.74
N VAL A 51 -8.80 -0.86 -6.14
CA VAL A 51 -7.89 0.03 -6.86
C VAL A 51 -6.45 -0.23 -6.41
N LEU A 52 -5.61 -0.55 -7.38
CA LEU A 52 -4.18 -0.79 -7.19
C LEU A 52 -3.39 0.36 -7.82
N LEU A 53 -2.45 0.92 -7.06
CA LEU A 53 -1.58 1.99 -7.54
C LEU A 53 -0.15 1.44 -7.69
N THR A 54 0.41 1.51 -8.90
CA THR A 54 1.84 1.20 -9.09
C THR A 54 2.67 2.35 -8.55
N GLY A 55 3.41 2.11 -7.45
CA GLY A 55 4.30 3.07 -6.84
C GLY A 55 5.53 3.37 -7.72
N LEU A 56 6.15 4.50 -7.46
CA LEU A 56 7.43 4.85 -8.07
C LEU A 56 8.53 3.98 -7.46
N GLU A 57 9.42 3.47 -8.31
CA GLU A 57 10.69 2.92 -7.84
C GLU A 57 11.54 4.07 -7.30
N PRO A 58 12.25 3.89 -6.18
CA PRO A 58 13.24 4.87 -5.76
C PRO A 58 14.22 5.05 -6.91
N ALA A 59 14.36 6.30 -7.38
CA ALA A 59 15.24 6.63 -8.48
C ALA A 59 16.66 6.17 -8.11
N SER A 60 17.05 5.00 -8.59
CA SER A 60 18.45 4.56 -8.49
C SER A 60 19.26 5.52 -9.34
N GLN A 61 19.74 6.58 -8.68
CA GLN A 61 20.72 7.56 -9.14
C GLN A 61 20.67 7.85 -10.65
N ALA A 62 19.71 8.68 -11.03
CA ALA A 62 19.69 9.24 -12.37
C ALA A 62 20.95 10.09 -12.58
N HIS A 63 21.96 9.52 -13.22
CA HIS A 63 23.25 10.18 -13.44
C HIS A 63 23.24 11.23 -14.56
N ASN A 64 22.07 11.52 -15.16
CA ASN A 64 21.94 12.54 -16.20
C ASN A 64 20.70 13.43 -16.01
N ALA A 65 20.77 14.65 -16.53
CA ALA A 65 19.70 15.63 -16.39
C ALA A 65 18.36 15.19 -17.02
N ALA A 66 18.38 14.43 -18.11
CA ALA A 66 17.18 13.94 -18.76
C ALA A 66 16.43 12.92 -17.89
N ALA A 67 17.14 12.02 -17.22
CA ALA A 67 16.55 11.08 -16.28
C ALA A 67 15.97 11.78 -15.05
N SER A 68 16.61 12.87 -14.58
CA SER A 68 16.10 13.69 -13.49
C SER A 68 14.78 14.40 -13.84
N VAL A 69 14.66 14.95 -15.07
CA VAL A 69 13.44 15.58 -15.54
C VAL A 69 12.30 14.56 -15.67
N ALA A 70 12.62 13.37 -16.19
CA ALA A 70 11.63 12.30 -16.31
C ALA A 70 11.16 11.81 -14.91
N ALA A 71 12.05 11.69 -13.96
CA ALA A 71 11.72 11.33 -12.58
C ALA A 71 10.81 12.37 -11.92
N ALA A 72 11.14 13.65 -12.05
CA ALA A 72 10.30 14.73 -11.53
C ALA A 72 8.89 14.75 -12.16
N ALA A 73 8.78 14.47 -13.44
CA ALA A 73 7.49 14.35 -14.13
C ALA A 73 6.68 13.15 -13.63
N GLN A 74 7.34 12.02 -13.33
CA GLN A 74 6.69 10.85 -12.75
C GLN A 74 6.22 11.13 -11.32
N GLU A 75 7.01 11.79 -10.50
CA GLU A 75 6.64 12.20 -9.13
C GLU A 75 5.44 13.14 -9.14
N ALA A 76 5.44 14.15 -10.02
CA ALA A 76 4.31 15.05 -10.17
C ALA A 76 3.03 14.32 -10.60
N ALA A 77 3.15 13.37 -11.53
CA ALA A 77 2.02 12.55 -11.97
C ALA A 77 1.51 11.62 -10.85
N ASP A 78 2.38 10.97 -10.08
CA ASP A 78 2.00 10.13 -8.95
C ASP A 78 1.28 10.95 -7.87
N HIS A 79 1.81 12.12 -7.55
CA HIS A 79 1.18 13.05 -6.60
C HIS A 79 -0.22 13.47 -7.06
N ALA A 80 -0.37 13.84 -8.34
CA ALA A 80 -1.66 14.22 -8.91
C ALA A 80 -2.68 13.07 -8.84
N ILE A 81 -2.25 11.84 -9.13
CA ILE A 81 -3.09 10.64 -9.03
C ILE A 81 -3.55 10.42 -7.59
N ARG A 82 -2.64 10.45 -6.62
CA ARG A 82 -2.98 10.27 -5.19
C ARG A 82 -3.94 11.34 -4.70
N THR A 83 -3.72 12.60 -5.09
CA THR A 83 -4.61 13.71 -4.75
C THR A 83 -6.00 13.49 -5.34
N ALA A 84 -6.10 13.07 -6.58
CA ALA A 84 -7.38 12.80 -7.23
C ALA A 84 -8.13 11.64 -6.56
N LEU A 85 -7.43 10.54 -6.21
CA LEU A 85 -8.01 9.41 -5.50
C LEU A 85 -8.51 9.81 -4.09
N ALA A 86 -7.70 10.58 -3.36
CA ALA A 86 -8.07 11.08 -2.03
C ALA A 86 -9.27 12.01 -2.09
N SER A 87 -9.30 12.94 -3.04
CA SER A 87 -10.43 13.86 -3.24
C SER A 87 -11.73 13.15 -3.63
N ALA A 88 -11.62 12.02 -4.34
CA ALA A 88 -12.76 11.19 -4.69
C ALA A 88 -13.16 10.20 -3.57
N GLY A 89 -12.44 10.15 -2.44
CA GLY A 89 -12.68 9.20 -1.36
C GLY A 89 -12.42 7.75 -1.75
N ILE A 90 -11.60 7.50 -2.77
CA ILE A 90 -11.31 6.16 -3.29
C ILE A 90 -10.13 5.56 -2.53
N SER A 91 -10.38 4.44 -1.85
CA SER A 91 -9.33 3.65 -1.21
C SER A 91 -8.50 2.92 -2.25
N TYR A 92 -7.18 2.91 -2.08
CA TYR A 92 -6.26 2.22 -2.98
C TYR A 92 -5.12 1.54 -2.23
N ARG A 93 -4.53 0.52 -2.84
CA ARG A 93 -3.35 -0.17 -2.32
C ARG A 93 -2.16 0.13 -3.22
N VAL A 94 -1.05 0.56 -2.64
CA VAL A 94 0.18 0.86 -3.39
C VAL A 94 1.03 -0.40 -3.49
N MET A 95 1.58 -0.65 -4.68
CA MET A 95 2.46 -1.79 -4.96
C MET A 95 3.84 -1.29 -5.35
N TYR A 96 4.87 -1.85 -4.72
CA TYR A 96 6.27 -1.52 -4.96
C TYR A 96 7.07 -2.76 -5.35
N GLY A 97 8.27 -2.53 -5.85
CA GLY A 97 9.23 -3.59 -6.19
C GLY A 97 9.16 -4.06 -7.63
N THR A 98 9.76 -5.19 -7.92
CA THR A 98 9.83 -5.78 -9.25
C THR A 98 8.47 -6.18 -9.80
N ALA A 99 8.39 -6.47 -11.10
CA ALA A 99 7.14 -6.90 -11.75
C ALA A 99 6.51 -8.11 -11.04
N ASP A 100 7.33 -9.11 -10.67
CA ASP A 100 6.88 -10.32 -9.98
C ASP A 100 6.38 -10.01 -8.56
N GLN A 101 7.07 -9.15 -7.83
CA GLN A 101 6.64 -8.71 -6.49
C GLN A 101 5.32 -7.94 -6.54
N ARG A 102 5.15 -7.05 -7.52
CA ARG A 102 3.90 -6.32 -7.73
C ARG A 102 2.75 -7.26 -8.10
N LEU A 103 3.02 -8.25 -8.95
CA LEU A 103 2.02 -9.27 -9.30
C LEU A 103 1.62 -10.10 -8.06
N ALA A 104 2.57 -10.52 -7.24
CA ALA A 104 2.29 -11.24 -6.00
C ALA A 104 1.44 -10.40 -5.04
N GLN A 105 1.80 -9.12 -4.83
CA GLN A 105 1.03 -8.18 -4.01
C GLN A 105 -0.38 -7.94 -4.56
N ALA A 106 -0.52 -7.87 -5.89
CA ALA A 106 -1.83 -7.70 -6.52
C ALA A 106 -2.72 -8.94 -6.33
N LEU A 107 -2.18 -10.14 -6.50
CA LEU A 107 -2.90 -11.39 -6.25
C LEU A 107 -3.32 -11.54 -4.79
N GLU A 108 -2.45 -11.17 -3.85
CA GLU A 108 -2.78 -11.13 -2.42
C GLU A 108 -3.87 -10.11 -2.10
N ALA A 109 -3.87 -8.96 -2.80
CA ALA A 109 -4.90 -7.95 -2.61
C ALA A 109 -6.28 -8.40 -3.11
N VAL A 110 -6.32 -9.21 -4.17
CA VAL A 110 -7.56 -9.79 -4.73
C VAL A 110 -8.07 -10.95 -3.88
N ASN A 111 -7.15 -11.83 -3.44
CA ASN A 111 -7.46 -12.98 -2.60
C ASN A 111 -6.65 -12.87 -1.29
N PRO A 112 -7.06 -12.00 -0.37
CA PRO A 112 -6.34 -11.89 0.90
C PRO A 112 -6.33 -13.25 1.58
N PRO A 113 -5.17 -13.73 2.05
CA PRO A 113 -5.10 -14.97 2.81
C PRO A 113 -6.07 -14.86 3.99
N ALA A 114 -6.85 -15.90 4.21
CA ALA A 114 -7.77 -15.92 5.33
C ALA A 114 -6.96 -15.55 6.59
N PRO A 115 -7.46 -14.63 7.44
CA PRO A 115 -6.73 -14.14 8.58
C PRO A 115 -6.39 -15.33 9.49
N GLN A 116 -5.17 -15.83 9.32
CA GLN A 116 -4.64 -16.90 10.16
C GLN A 116 -4.43 -16.29 11.56
N GLY A 117 -5.37 -16.52 12.45
CA GLY A 117 -5.29 -16.05 13.83
C GLY A 117 -6.42 -15.13 14.31
N ALA A 118 -7.30 -14.63 13.44
CA ALA A 118 -8.45 -13.84 13.91
C ALA A 118 -9.50 -14.65 14.67
N ALA A 119 -9.45 -15.97 14.61
CA ALA A 119 -10.35 -16.85 15.37
C ALA A 119 -10.00 -16.93 16.87
N ALA A 120 -8.76 -16.66 17.26
CA ALA A 120 -8.33 -16.69 18.65
C ALA A 120 -8.56 -15.35 19.40
N ALA A 121 -8.78 -14.25 18.70
CA ALA A 121 -8.92 -12.92 19.30
C ALA A 121 -10.38 -12.50 19.58
N ARG A 122 -11.38 -13.35 19.29
CA ARG A 122 -12.80 -13.02 19.54
C ARG A 122 -13.27 -13.25 20.97
N ASN A 123 -12.40 -13.69 21.86
CA ASN A 123 -12.72 -13.76 23.28
C ASN A 123 -12.37 -12.43 23.99
N GLY A 124 -13.27 -11.46 23.88
CA GLY A 124 -13.60 -10.56 24.98
C GLY A 124 -12.55 -9.57 25.47
N ARG A 125 -11.48 -9.26 24.71
CA ARG A 125 -10.64 -8.11 25.06
C ARG A 125 -10.89 -6.99 24.07
N LYS A 126 -11.47 -5.88 24.56
CA LYS A 126 -11.46 -4.59 23.88
C LYS A 126 -10.01 -4.34 23.45
N SER A 127 -9.76 -4.34 22.15
CA SER A 127 -8.46 -3.98 21.60
C SER A 127 -8.17 -2.55 22.01
N ALA A 128 -7.42 -2.37 23.08
CA ALA A 128 -6.83 -1.09 23.39
C ALA A 128 -5.90 -0.76 22.21
N TRP A 129 -6.04 0.42 21.67
CA TRP A 129 -5.14 0.94 20.64
C TRP A 129 -3.72 0.89 21.18
N THR A 130 -2.88 0.03 20.62
CA THR A 130 -1.47 -0.08 20.96
C THR A 130 -0.66 0.56 19.85
N TRP A 131 0.12 1.57 20.20
CA TRP A 131 1.11 2.15 19.30
C TRP A 131 2.16 1.09 18.97
N VAL A 132 2.47 0.95 17.69
CA VAL A 132 3.49 0.04 17.21
C VAL A 132 4.81 0.79 17.13
N CYS A 133 5.84 0.29 17.81
CA CYS A 133 7.18 0.90 17.77
C CYS A 133 7.77 0.78 16.36
N ASP A 134 8.23 1.91 15.78
CA ASP A 134 8.81 1.96 14.43
C ASP A 134 10.06 1.08 14.24
N LYS A 135 10.74 0.74 15.34
CA LYS A 135 11.96 -0.10 15.31
C LYS A 135 11.70 -1.59 15.44
N CYS A 136 10.74 -1.99 16.24
CA CYS A 136 10.55 -3.42 16.56
C CYS A 136 9.10 -3.88 16.38
N SER A 137 8.18 -2.98 16.07
CA SER A 137 6.74 -3.26 15.94
C SER A 137 6.13 -3.98 17.15
N ASP A 138 6.78 -3.88 18.31
CA ASP A 138 6.36 -4.52 19.56
C ASP A 138 5.77 -3.48 20.53
N PRO A 139 4.47 -3.53 20.80
CA PRO A 139 3.81 -2.58 21.72
C PRO A 139 4.29 -2.71 23.17
N SER A 140 4.87 -3.84 23.57
CA SER A 140 5.42 -4.05 24.91
C SER A 140 6.72 -3.28 25.13
N CYS A 141 7.46 -2.99 24.06
CA CYS A 141 8.74 -2.27 24.10
C CYS A 141 8.55 -0.81 24.50
N GLU A 142 7.53 -0.14 23.99
CA GLU A 142 7.25 1.27 24.26
C GLU A 142 6.73 1.47 25.68
N HIS A 143 5.89 0.55 26.14
CA HIS A 143 5.39 0.57 27.53
C HIS A 143 6.52 0.38 28.54
N ARG A 144 7.52 -0.43 28.22
CA ARG A 144 8.71 -0.67 29.04
C ARG A 144 9.60 0.58 29.14
N LEU A 145 9.88 1.21 27.98
CA LEU A 145 10.68 2.44 27.92
C LEU A 145 10.03 3.57 28.73
N LEU A 146 8.73 3.77 28.63
CA LEU A 146 8.00 4.79 29.39
C LEU A 146 8.04 4.49 30.89
N SER A 147 7.83 3.24 31.28
CA SER A 147 7.84 2.80 32.67
C SER A 147 9.23 2.98 33.30
N ASP A 148 10.29 2.65 32.56
CA ASP A 148 11.68 2.81 33.03
C ASP A 148 12.07 4.29 33.17
N LEU A 149 11.62 5.15 32.23
CA LEU A 149 11.82 6.61 32.33
C LEU A 149 11.09 7.22 33.54
N LEU A 150 9.89 6.79 33.82
CA LEU A 150 9.12 7.26 34.98
C LEU A 150 9.76 6.80 36.29
N ALA A 151 10.26 5.56 36.34
CA ALA A 151 10.96 5.03 37.51
C ALA A 151 12.29 5.77 37.76
N GLN A 152 13.06 6.09 36.71
CA GLN A 152 14.28 6.88 36.81
C GLN A 152 13.99 8.32 37.34
N ARG A 153 12.92 8.92 36.87
CA ARG A 153 12.51 10.26 37.32
C ARG A 153 12.10 10.28 38.79
N ALA A 154 11.40 9.25 39.26
CA ALA A 154 11.02 9.11 40.67
C ALA A 154 12.23 8.93 41.60
N ASN A 155 13.29 8.30 41.12
CA ASN A 155 14.54 8.08 41.86
C ASN A 155 15.53 9.27 41.77
N SER A 156 15.27 10.26 40.91
CA SER A 156 16.15 11.40 40.67
C SER A 156 15.70 12.68 41.39
N THR A 157 14.73 12.62 42.27
CA THR A 157 14.33 13.78 43.12
C THR A 157 15.33 13.92 44.28
N PRO A 158 16.23 14.91 44.26
CA PRO A 158 17.11 15.15 45.42
C PRO A 158 16.30 15.77 46.56
N THR A 159 16.55 15.24 47.75
CA THR A 159 16.14 15.78 49.03
C THR A 159 16.84 17.11 49.29
#